data_d7a3d8ea22cac23c5f91aa3abec0cd07
#
_entry.id   d7a3d8ea22cac23c5f91aa3abec0cd07
#
_cell.length_a   1.000
_cell.length_b   1.000
_cell.length_c   1.000
_cell.angle_alpha   90.00
_cell.angle_beta   90.00
_cell.angle_gamma   90.00
#
_symmetry.space_group_name_H-M   'P 1'
#
loop_
_entity.id
_entity.type
_entity.pdbx_description
1 polymer ?
#
loop_
_entity_poly.entity_id
_entity_poly.type
_entity_poly.pdbx_seq_one_letter_code
_entity_poly.pdbx_strand_id
1 'polypeptide(L)'
;AARHYFMTTTPIRHAAEKDYSLIHVDRSLIVADKPTRLLSVPGRGPDKQDCLIARIQAEFPDALIVHRLDYDTSGLLVLARGKAMHRSLSILFQDRHVDKRYVAVVNGKLSPESGEVDLPLIVDWPNRPRHIVDFENGKPSLTRFRQLAYDTATHSTRVELTPETGRTHQIRVHMASVHHPLLADTLYGGSPVGAMHRQALHAFRLAFAH
;
A
#
# COMPACT_ATOMS: atom_id res chain seq x y z
N ALA A 1 -5.53 6.94 28.31
CA ALA A 1 -6.66 6.77 27.38
C ALA A 1 -6.08 6.61 25.99
N ALA A 2 -6.28 5.47 25.35
CA ALA A 2 -5.82 5.21 23.99
C ALA A 2 -6.52 6.16 23.01
N ARG A 3 -5.77 6.94 22.26
CA ARG A 3 -6.32 7.77 21.20
C ARG A 3 -6.46 6.93 19.93
N HIS A 4 -7.68 6.84 19.40
CA HIS A 4 -7.92 6.23 18.11
C HIS A 4 -7.78 7.30 17.01
N TYR A 5 -6.80 7.15 16.13
CA TYR A 5 -6.64 8.03 14.99
C TYR A 5 -7.40 7.47 13.79
N PHE A 6 -8.48 8.16 13.41
CA PHE A 6 -9.20 7.92 12.15
C PHE A 6 -8.77 9.01 11.17
N MET A 7 -8.06 8.62 10.13
CA MET A 7 -7.63 9.58 9.11
C MET A 7 -8.27 9.23 7.76
N THR A 8 -9.05 10.18 7.25
CA THR A 8 -9.52 10.21 5.87
C THR A 8 -8.78 11.33 5.14
N THR A 9 -8.48 11.12 3.88
CA THR A 9 -7.69 12.04 3.07
C THR A 9 -8.40 13.37 2.83
N THR A 10 -8.04 14.41 3.59
CA THR A 10 -8.19 15.81 3.18
C THR A 10 -6.82 16.45 3.31
N PRO A 11 -6.15 16.80 2.21
CA PRO A 11 -4.78 17.30 2.28
C PRO A 11 -4.72 18.73 2.78
N ILE A 12 -3.88 18.97 3.80
CA ILE A 12 -3.38 20.30 4.13
C ILE A 12 -2.28 20.59 3.10
N ARG A 13 -2.57 21.44 2.12
CA ARG A 13 -1.57 21.91 1.15
C ARG A 13 -0.63 22.89 1.83
N HIS A 14 0.62 22.48 2.04
CA HIS A 14 1.74 23.40 2.25
C HIS A 14 2.37 23.71 0.89
N ALA A 15 2.50 25.01 0.62
CA ALA A 15 3.02 25.54 -0.62
C ALA A 15 4.51 25.19 -0.79
N ALA A 16 4.82 24.70 -1.94
CA ALA A 16 6.00 24.55 -2.77
C ALA A 16 6.28 23.08 -3.12
N GLU A 17 5.95 22.70 -4.35
CA GLU A 17 6.52 21.60 -5.17
C GLU A 17 7.01 20.33 -4.46
N LYS A 18 6.34 19.89 -3.40
CA LYS A 18 6.53 18.55 -2.87
C LYS A 18 5.54 17.63 -3.58
N ASP A 19 6.02 16.62 -4.28
CA ASP A 19 5.18 15.60 -4.93
C ASP A 19 4.41 14.71 -3.91
N TYR A 20 4.47 15.00 -2.61
CA TYR A 20 3.76 14.31 -1.53
C TYR A 20 3.11 15.31 -0.57
N SER A 21 2.08 14.88 0.16
CA SER A 21 1.41 15.69 1.17
C SER A 21 1.63 15.13 2.56
N LEU A 22 1.82 16.00 3.56
CA LEU A 22 1.78 15.63 4.97
C LEU A 22 0.34 15.80 5.47
N ILE A 23 -0.28 14.71 5.90
CA ILE A 23 -1.66 14.69 6.40
C ILE A 23 -1.68 15.02 7.89
N HIS A 24 -0.66 14.57 8.63
CA HIS A 24 -0.52 14.82 10.05
C HIS A 24 0.95 14.83 10.45
N VAL A 25 1.31 15.74 11.35
CA VAL A 25 2.63 15.82 11.97
C VAL A 25 2.46 16.20 13.44
N ASP A 26 2.99 15.39 14.33
CA ASP A 26 3.12 15.73 15.76
C ASP A 26 4.50 15.33 16.30
N ARG A 27 4.66 15.28 17.62
CA ARG A 27 5.93 14.93 18.28
C ARG A 27 6.28 13.45 18.15
N SER A 28 5.32 12.60 17.81
CA SER A 28 5.43 11.14 17.87
C SER A 28 5.42 10.52 16.47
N LEU A 29 4.64 11.07 15.55
CA LEU A 29 4.47 10.46 14.23
C LEU A 29 4.21 11.49 13.12
N ILE A 30 4.43 11.05 11.90
CA ILE A 30 4.09 11.74 10.66
C ILE A 30 3.22 10.81 9.84
N VAL A 31 2.12 11.33 9.29
CA VAL A 31 1.32 10.64 8.27
C VAL A 31 1.47 11.38 6.95
N ALA A 32 1.94 10.68 5.96
CA ALA A 32 2.13 11.20 4.60
C ALA A 32 1.19 10.51 3.62
N ASP A 33 0.73 11.25 2.63
CA ASP A 33 0.12 10.70 1.41
C ASP A 33 1.21 10.57 0.34
N LYS A 34 1.62 9.33 0.07
CA LYS A 34 2.66 9.03 -0.92
C LYS A 34 2.05 9.04 -2.32
N PRO A 35 2.60 9.79 -3.28
CA PRO A 35 2.17 9.70 -4.67
C PRO A 35 2.55 8.34 -5.28
N THR A 36 1.95 8.04 -6.43
CA THR A 36 2.46 6.98 -7.32
C THR A 36 3.85 7.35 -7.85
N ARG A 37 4.62 6.36 -8.30
CA ARG A 37 5.96 6.51 -8.87
C ARG A 37 6.99 7.16 -7.95
N LEU A 38 6.84 6.94 -6.65
CA LEU A 38 7.82 7.29 -5.64
C LEU A 38 8.10 6.08 -4.74
N LEU A 39 9.37 5.76 -4.55
CA LEU A 39 9.78 4.73 -3.58
C LEU A 39 9.45 5.16 -2.15
N SER A 40 9.09 4.23 -1.29
CA SER A 40 8.93 4.50 0.16
C SER A 40 10.28 4.63 0.87
N VAL A 41 11.24 3.81 0.45
CA VAL A 41 12.61 3.72 0.99
C VAL A 41 13.62 3.64 -0.15
N PRO A 42 14.90 3.95 0.08
CA PRO A 42 15.92 3.85 -0.96
C PRO A 42 15.94 2.47 -1.60
N GLY A 43 16.03 2.44 -2.92
CA GLY A 43 16.25 1.22 -3.69
C GLY A 43 17.74 0.85 -3.78
N ARG A 44 18.02 -0.24 -4.48
CA ARG A 44 19.42 -0.63 -4.76
C ARG A 44 19.97 0.19 -5.93
N GLY A 45 21.16 0.73 -5.75
CA GLY A 45 21.86 1.54 -6.74
C GLY A 45 21.73 3.05 -6.51
N PRO A 46 22.67 3.84 -7.07
CA PRO A 46 22.71 5.29 -6.85
C PRO A 46 21.53 6.04 -7.47
N ASP A 47 20.92 5.49 -8.51
CA ASP A 47 19.77 6.02 -9.26
C ASP A 47 18.44 5.87 -8.53
N LYS A 48 18.38 5.12 -7.41
CA LYS A 48 17.15 4.80 -6.65
C LYS A 48 17.18 5.33 -5.22
N GLN A 49 17.90 6.41 -4.98
CA GLN A 49 18.01 7.01 -3.65
C GLN A 49 16.88 7.99 -3.35
N ASP A 50 16.28 8.59 -4.37
CA ASP A 50 15.11 9.44 -4.21
C ASP A 50 13.90 8.61 -3.78
N CYS A 51 13.39 8.91 -2.59
CA CYS A 51 12.27 8.18 -1.98
C CYS A 51 11.59 9.04 -0.92
N LEU A 52 10.38 8.64 -0.52
CA LEU A 52 9.56 9.39 0.44
C LEU A 52 10.29 9.64 1.75
N ILE A 53 10.95 8.62 2.35
CA ILE A 53 11.63 8.80 3.63
C ILE A 53 12.79 9.79 3.52
N ALA A 54 13.58 9.76 2.46
CA ALA A 54 14.68 10.70 2.26
C ALA A 54 14.18 12.15 2.12
N ARG A 55 13.08 12.35 1.39
CA ARG A 55 12.44 13.67 1.25
C ARG A 55 11.89 14.18 2.58
N ILE A 56 11.24 13.31 3.38
CA ILE A 56 10.71 13.68 4.70
C ILE A 56 11.86 13.94 5.69
N GLN A 57 12.92 13.16 5.68
CA GLN A 57 14.08 13.35 6.58
C GLN A 57 14.84 14.65 6.34
N ALA A 58 14.74 15.25 5.18
CA ALA A 58 15.29 16.58 4.93
C ALA A 58 14.65 17.67 5.83
N GLU A 59 13.39 17.47 6.25
CA GLU A 59 12.66 18.38 7.14
C GLU A 59 12.54 17.82 8.57
N PHE A 60 12.41 16.50 8.70
CA PHE A 60 12.26 15.77 9.96
C PHE A 60 13.34 14.68 10.08
N PRO A 61 14.57 15.03 10.48
CA PRO A 61 15.70 14.08 10.52
C PRO A 61 15.48 12.86 11.42
N ASP A 62 14.56 12.96 12.38
CA ASP A 62 14.16 11.91 13.30
C ASP A 62 13.07 10.97 12.75
N ALA A 63 12.59 11.19 11.53
CA ALA A 63 11.58 10.35 10.90
C ALA A 63 12.13 8.96 10.54
N LEU A 64 11.40 7.91 10.92
CA LEU A 64 11.78 6.51 10.71
C LEU A 64 10.63 5.73 10.08
N ILE A 65 10.95 4.91 9.09
CA ILE A 65 9.96 4.09 8.38
C ILE A 65 9.56 2.88 9.22
N VAL A 66 8.27 2.55 9.27
CA VAL A 66 7.74 1.37 9.98
C VAL A 66 7.02 0.40 9.04
N HIS A 67 6.56 0.87 7.89
CA HIS A 67 5.99 0.07 6.81
C HIS A 67 6.22 0.75 5.47
N ARG A 68 5.87 0.08 4.38
CA ARG A 68 6.12 0.60 3.03
C ARG A 68 4.95 0.34 2.10
N LEU A 69 4.79 1.19 1.10
CA LEU A 69 3.99 0.98 -0.10
C LEU A 69 4.91 0.72 -1.29
N ASP A 70 4.41 0.02 -2.30
CA ASP A 70 5.13 -0.21 -3.55
C ASP A 70 5.34 1.11 -4.32
N TYR A 71 6.24 1.10 -5.30
CA TYR A 71 6.58 2.26 -6.13
C TYR A 71 5.33 2.92 -6.75
N ASP A 72 4.47 2.11 -7.39
CA ASP A 72 3.27 2.59 -8.06
C ASP A 72 2.03 2.71 -7.15
N THR A 73 2.07 2.17 -5.93
CA THR A 73 0.99 2.31 -4.96
C THR A 73 1.01 3.68 -4.30
N SER A 74 -0.09 4.39 -4.35
CA SER A 74 -0.27 5.67 -3.66
C SER A 74 -1.01 5.51 -2.33
N GLY A 75 -0.97 6.55 -1.49
CA GLY A 75 -1.80 6.65 -0.28
C GLY A 75 -1.04 6.75 1.02
N LEU A 76 -1.73 6.50 2.11
CA LEU A 76 -1.29 6.77 3.46
C LEU A 76 -0.11 5.90 3.90
N LEU A 77 0.89 6.57 4.45
CA LEU A 77 2.07 5.96 5.04
C LEU A 77 2.39 6.67 6.35
N VAL A 78 2.50 5.90 7.45
CA VAL A 78 2.87 6.43 8.77
C VAL A 78 4.37 6.23 9.00
N LEU A 79 5.01 7.26 9.56
CA LEU A 79 6.40 7.25 9.98
C LEU A 79 6.45 7.56 11.49
N ALA A 80 7.37 6.91 12.18
CA ALA A 80 7.66 7.22 13.57
C ALA A 80 8.59 8.43 13.67
N ARG A 81 8.47 9.20 14.74
CA ARG A 81 9.46 10.20 15.14
C ARG A 81 10.25 9.67 16.33
N GLY A 82 11.54 9.43 16.09
CA GLY A 82 12.46 8.88 17.08
C GLY A 82 12.31 7.38 17.35
N LYS A 83 13.34 6.80 17.98
CA LYS A 83 13.49 5.34 18.16
C LYS A 83 12.42 4.69 19.03
N ALA A 84 11.94 5.38 20.07
CA ALA A 84 10.91 4.84 20.97
C ALA A 84 9.59 4.61 20.20
N MET A 85 9.16 5.62 19.46
CA MET A 85 7.95 5.53 18.63
C MET A 85 8.11 4.51 17.50
N HIS A 86 9.28 4.46 16.87
CA HIS A 86 9.58 3.46 15.84
C HIS A 86 9.38 2.03 16.37
N ARG A 87 9.88 1.74 17.60
CA ARG A 87 9.68 0.44 18.23
C ARG A 87 8.19 0.15 18.49
N SER A 88 7.47 1.11 19.06
CA SER A 88 6.03 0.93 19.37
C SER A 88 5.20 0.67 18.10
N LEU A 89 5.36 1.48 17.05
CA LEU A 89 4.65 1.28 15.79
C LEU A 89 5.07 -0.01 15.09
N SER A 90 6.36 -0.36 15.10
CA SER A 90 6.83 -1.61 14.50
C SER A 90 6.19 -2.84 15.13
N ILE A 91 5.98 -2.84 16.46
CA ILE A 91 5.25 -3.90 17.18
C ILE A 91 3.79 -3.96 16.70
N LEU A 92 3.09 -2.81 16.59
CA LEU A 92 1.71 -2.79 16.11
C LEU A 92 1.57 -3.38 14.70
N PHE A 93 2.50 -3.07 13.79
CA PHE A 93 2.52 -3.67 12.46
C PHE A 93 2.86 -5.16 12.47
N GLN A 94 3.82 -5.58 13.29
CA GLN A 94 4.21 -6.98 13.46
C GLN A 94 3.06 -7.82 14.00
N ASP A 95 2.37 -7.31 15.01
CA ASP A 95 1.28 -8.00 15.70
C ASP A 95 -0.08 -7.84 14.99
N ARG A 96 -0.08 -7.17 13.81
CA ARG A 96 -1.28 -6.94 12.98
C ARG A 96 -2.36 -6.11 13.67
N HIS A 97 -1.97 -5.22 14.56
CA HIS A 97 -2.87 -4.28 15.26
C HIS A 97 -3.10 -2.98 14.47
N VAL A 98 -2.82 -2.99 13.17
CA VAL A 98 -3.06 -1.86 12.26
C VAL A 98 -4.10 -2.26 11.23
N ASP A 99 -5.28 -1.63 11.27
CA ASP A 99 -6.30 -1.76 10.21
C ASP A 99 -5.82 -0.98 8.98
N LYS A 100 -5.63 -1.69 7.89
CA LYS A 100 -5.18 -1.14 6.60
C LYS A 100 -6.24 -1.40 5.56
N ARG A 101 -6.72 -0.35 4.88
CA ARG A 101 -7.65 -0.52 3.79
C ARG A 101 -7.16 0.17 2.54
N TYR A 102 -7.34 -0.53 1.45
CA TYR A 102 -6.98 -0.08 0.11
C TYR A 102 -8.22 -0.05 -0.76
N VAL A 103 -8.23 0.86 -1.71
CA VAL A 103 -9.15 0.81 -2.84
C VAL A 103 -8.36 0.50 -4.10
N ALA A 104 -8.90 -0.39 -4.91
CA ALA A 104 -8.33 -0.74 -6.21
C ALA A 104 -9.42 -0.77 -7.28
N VAL A 105 -8.99 -0.75 -8.54
CA VAL A 105 -9.84 -1.13 -9.66
C VAL A 105 -9.22 -2.36 -10.30
N VAL A 106 -10.01 -3.42 -10.39
CA VAL A 106 -9.59 -4.71 -10.93
C VAL A 106 -10.34 -5.04 -12.22
N ASN A 107 -9.74 -5.88 -13.05
CA ASN A 107 -10.36 -6.36 -14.28
C ASN A 107 -11.49 -7.34 -13.97
N GLY A 108 -12.60 -7.23 -14.72
CA GLY A 108 -13.73 -8.13 -14.64
C GLY A 108 -14.71 -7.86 -13.51
N LYS A 109 -15.79 -8.62 -13.46
CA LYS A 109 -16.80 -8.62 -12.41
C LYS A 109 -16.45 -9.63 -11.34
N LEU A 110 -16.39 -9.21 -10.09
CA LEU A 110 -16.17 -10.12 -8.96
C LEU A 110 -17.39 -11.03 -8.72
N SER A 111 -17.12 -12.32 -8.56
CA SER A 111 -18.12 -13.31 -8.15
C SER A 111 -17.44 -14.38 -7.29
N PRO A 112 -17.72 -14.42 -5.98
CA PRO A 112 -18.65 -13.55 -5.21
C PRO A 112 -18.18 -12.09 -5.08
N GLU A 113 -19.10 -11.20 -4.68
CA GLU A 113 -18.80 -9.77 -4.50
C GLU A 113 -17.92 -9.46 -3.28
N SER A 114 -17.78 -10.41 -2.36
CA SER A 114 -16.88 -10.33 -1.20
C SER A 114 -16.33 -11.69 -0.86
N GLY A 115 -15.17 -11.71 -0.24
CA GLY A 115 -14.50 -12.93 0.16
C GLY A 115 -13.09 -12.68 0.66
N GLU A 116 -12.30 -13.73 0.65
CA GLU A 116 -10.89 -13.67 1.03
C GLU A 116 -10.03 -14.50 0.08
N VAL A 117 -8.79 -14.05 -0.07
CA VAL A 117 -7.73 -14.75 -0.80
C VAL A 117 -6.65 -15.12 0.21
N ASP A 118 -6.57 -16.41 0.53
CA ASP A 118 -5.59 -16.98 1.46
C ASP A 118 -4.60 -17.85 0.67
N LEU A 119 -3.55 -17.21 0.16
CA LEU A 119 -2.55 -17.84 -0.69
C LEU A 119 -1.15 -17.45 -0.22
N PRO A 120 -0.25 -18.42 0.05
CA PRO A 120 1.10 -18.14 0.50
C PRO A 120 1.97 -17.55 -0.61
N LEU A 121 2.80 -16.56 -0.27
CA LEU A 121 3.58 -15.79 -1.22
C LEU A 121 5.08 -15.89 -0.99
N ILE A 122 5.83 -15.99 -2.09
CA ILE A 122 7.29 -15.94 -2.13
C ILE A 122 7.79 -15.06 -3.26
N VAL A 123 9.04 -14.61 -3.17
CA VAL A 123 9.70 -13.89 -4.27
C VAL A 123 9.99 -14.86 -5.43
N ASP A 124 9.66 -14.45 -6.64
CA ASP A 124 10.08 -15.12 -7.87
C ASP A 124 11.51 -14.70 -8.21
N TRP A 125 12.50 -15.43 -7.69
CA TRP A 125 13.90 -15.07 -7.78
C TRP A 125 14.40 -14.82 -9.21
N PRO A 126 14.07 -15.66 -10.23
CA PRO A 126 14.46 -15.40 -11.61
C PRO A 126 13.85 -14.12 -12.20
N ASN A 127 12.62 -13.78 -11.79
CA ASN A 127 11.83 -12.69 -12.36
C ASN A 127 11.62 -11.52 -11.40
N ARG A 128 12.58 -11.27 -10.47
CA ARG A 128 12.49 -10.14 -9.52
C ARG A 128 12.22 -8.82 -10.24
N PRO A 129 11.34 -7.97 -9.71
CA PRO A 129 10.79 -7.96 -8.35
C PRO A 129 9.46 -8.73 -8.18
N ARG A 130 9.10 -9.64 -9.09
CA ARG A 130 7.84 -10.40 -8.99
C ARG A 130 7.77 -11.27 -7.74
N HIS A 131 6.54 -11.50 -7.28
CA HIS A 131 6.19 -12.49 -6.26
C HIS A 131 5.16 -13.45 -6.85
N ILE A 132 5.13 -14.67 -6.36
CA ILE A 132 4.26 -15.75 -6.84
C ILE A 132 3.62 -16.47 -5.66
N VAL A 133 2.55 -17.19 -5.93
CA VAL A 133 1.96 -18.16 -5.00
C VAL A 133 2.85 -19.41 -4.98
N ASP A 134 3.20 -19.87 -3.80
CA ASP A 134 3.98 -21.08 -3.59
C ASP A 134 3.51 -21.74 -2.29
N PHE A 135 2.89 -22.92 -2.43
CA PHE A 135 2.33 -23.64 -1.28
C PHE A 135 3.36 -24.39 -0.43
N GLU A 136 4.58 -24.61 -0.95
CA GLU A 136 5.63 -25.31 -0.22
C GLU A 136 6.49 -24.35 0.60
N ASN A 137 6.91 -23.23 0.02
CA ASN A 137 7.90 -22.31 0.59
C ASN A 137 7.36 -20.90 0.82
N GLY A 138 6.13 -20.62 0.39
CA GLY A 138 5.48 -19.32 0.51
C GLY A 138 5.12 -18.98 1.94
N LYS A 139 5.19 -17.69 2.25
CA LYS A 139 4.77 -17.17 3.56
C LYS A 139 3.27 -16.97 3.59
N PRO A 140 2.55 -17.43 4.62
CA PRO A 140 1.10 -17.23 4.77
C PRO A 140 0.70 -15.78 4.56
N SER A 141 -0.32 -15.57 3.75
CA SER A 141 -0.80 -14.25 3.36
C SER A 141 -2.31 -14.28 3.14
N LEU A 142 -3.03 -13.33 3.74
CA LEU A 142 -4.49 -13.24 3.68
C LEU A 142 -4.90 -11.82 3.28
N THR A 143 -5.76 -11.71 2.27
CA THR A 143 -6.39 -10.46 1.83
C THR A 143 -7.89 -10.64 1.76
N ARG A 144 -8.66 -9.82 2.47
CA ARG A 144 -10.12 -9.74 2.32
C ARG A 144 -10.47 -8.73 1.25
N PHE A 145 -11.54 -8.99 0.51
CA PHE A 145 -12.04 -8.09 -0.52
C PHE A 145 -13.54 -7.90 -0.43
N ARG A 146 -14.00 -6.72 -0.86
CA ARG A 146 -15.43 -6.39 -0.98
C ARG A 146 -15.63 -5.47 -2.18
N GLN A 147 -16.48 -5.88 -3.09
CA GLN A 147 -16.90 -5.07 -4.24
C GLN A 147 -17.57 -3.77 -3.76
N LEU A 148 -17.16 -2.65 -4.31
CA LEU A 148 -17.80 -1.35 -4.07
C LEU A 148 -18.72 -0.96 -5.23
N ALA A 149 -18.29 -1.20 -6.47
CA ALA A 149 -19.05 -0.93 -7.67
C ALA A 149 -18.52 -1.76 -8.85
N TYR A 150 -19.37 -2.09 -9.78
CA TYR A 150 -18.98 -2.70 -11.05
C TYR A 150 -19.39 -1.76 -12.19
N ASP A 151 -18.45 -1.49 -13.07
CA ASP A 151 -18.67 -0.70 -14.30
C ASP A 151 -18.76 -1.63 -15.50
N THR A 152 -19.94 -1.69 -16.09
CA THR A 152 -20.22 -2.52 -17.26
C THR A 152 -19.55 -2.00 -18.53
N ALA A 153 -19.35 -0.69 -18.65
CA ALA A 153 -18.75 -0.08 -19.83
C ALA A 153 -17.25 -0.41 -19.96
N THR A 154 -16.54 -0.44 -18.85
CA THR A 154 -15.10 -0.75 -18.81
C THR A 154 -14.82 -2.19 -18.39
N HIS A 155 -15.87 -2.97 -18.07
CA HIS A 155 -15.75 -4.33 -17.53
C HIS A 155 -14.76 -4.41 -16.36
N SER A 156 -14.88 -3.48 -15.42
CA SER A 156 -14.00 -3.39 -14.27
C SER A 156 -14.75 -3.23 -12.96
N THR A 157 -14.13 -3.66 -11.87
CA THR A 157 -14.70 -3.58 -10.52
C THR A 157 -13.86 -2.68 -9.63
N ARG A 158 -14.50 -1.71 -8.97
CA ARG A 158 -13.92 -1.00 -7.85
C ARG A 158 -14.09 -1.84 -6.59
N VAL A 159 -13.00 -2.12 -5.89
CA VAL A 159 -12.95 -3.06 -4.77
C VAL A 159 -12.23 -2.46 -3.57
N GLU A 160 -12.76 -2.69 -2.37
CA GLU A 160 -12.05 -2.46 -1.10
C GLU A 160 -11.28 -3.72 -0.74
N LEU A 161 -10.04 -3.54 -0.31
CA LEU A 161 -9.11 -4.61 0.03
C LEU A 161 -8.52 -4.38 1.42
N THR A 162 -8.60 -5.40 2.26
CA THR A 162 -8.08 -5.38 3.63
C THR A 162 -7.02 -6.48 3.76
N PRO A 163 -5.72 -6.15 3.62
CA PRO A 163 -4.66 -7.13 3.83
C PRO A 163 -4.41 -7.35 5.32
N GLU A 164 -4.68 -8.54 5.82
CA GLU A 164 -4.40 -8.96 7.21
C GLU A 164 -2.90 -9.12 7.44
N THR A 165 -2.19 -9.54 6.42
CA THR A 165 -0.72 -9.62 6.39
C THR A 165 -0.14 -8.48 5.53
N GLY A 166 1.17 -8.35 5.47
CA GLY A 166 1.84 -7.26 4.73
C GLY A 166 3.00 -7.76 3.87
N ARG A 167 2.77 -8.79 3.02
CA ARG A 167 3.82 -9.28 2.12
C ARG A 167 3.99 -8.34 0.93
N THR A 168 5.20 -8.32 0.38
CA THR A 168 5.49 -7.53 -0.82
C THR A 168 4.57 -7.94 -1.96
N HIS A 169 3.99 -6.96 -2.66
CA HIS A 169 3.05 -7.13 -3.76
C HIS A 169 1.78 -7.96 -3.41
N GLN A 170 1.48 -8.17 -2.11
CA GLN A 170 0.44 -9.12 -1.69
C GLN A 170 -0.90 -8.91 -2.40
N ILE A 171 -1.47 -7.72 -2.35
CA ILE A 171 -2.76 -7.40 -2.96
C ILE A 171 -2.71 -7.68 -4.48
N ARG A 172 -1.63 -7.31 -5.13
CA ARG A 172 -1.42 -7.43 -6.57
C ARG A 172 -1.39 -8.90 -7.01
N VAL A 173 -0.60 -9.72 -6.31
CA VAL A 173 -0.51 -11.17 -6.59
C VAL A 173 -1.82 -11.86 -6.28
N HIS A 174 -2.43 -11.57 -5.12
CA HIS A 174 -3.69 -12.19 -4.73
C HIS A 174 -4.80 -11.92 -5.75
N MET A 175 -5.02 -10.67 -6.15
CA MET A 175 -6.06 -10.35 -7.12
C MET A 175 -5.77 -10.94 -8.50
N ALA A 176 -4.51 -10.96 -8.94
CA ALA A 176 -4.12 -11.63 -10.19
C ALA A 176 -4.35 -13.14 -10.13
N SER A 177 -4.07 -13.78 -8.98
CA SER A 177 -4.24 -15.22 -8.78
C SER A 177 -5.69 -15.68 -8.82
N VAL A 178 -6.62 -14.79 -8.52
CA VAL A 178 -8.08 -15.04 -8.66
C VAL A 178 -8.67 -14.49 -9.96
N HIS A 179 -7.81 -14.24 -10.96
CA HIS A 179 -8.16 -13.76 -12.30
C HIS A 179 -8.75 -12.34 -12.37
N HIS A 180 -8.52 -11.53 -11.34
CA HIS A 180 -8.92 -10.13 -11.28
C HIS A 180 -7.72 -9.20 -11.05
N PRO A 181 -6.72 -9.15 -11.99
CA PRO A 181 -5.56 -8.29 -11.81
C PRO A 181 -5.96 -6.81 -11.70
N LEU A 182 -5.18 -6.05 -10.95
CA LEU A 182 -5.36 -4.61 -10.85
C LEU A 182 -5.15 -3.95 -12.20
N LEU A 183 -6.01 -3.00 -12.56
CA LEU A 183 -5.84 -2.26 -13.82
C LEU A 183 -4.49 -1.52 -13.84
N ALA A 184 -3.86 -1.51 -15.00
CA ALA A 184 -2.55 -0.92 -15.25
C ALA A 184 -1.41 -1.47 -14.36
N ASP A 185 -1.57 -2.69 -13.83
CA ASP A 185 -0.47 -3.42 -13.19
C ASP A 185 0.34 -4.20 -14.21
N THR A 186 1.36 -3.56 -14.77
CA THR A 186 2.20 -4.13 -15.84
C THR A 186 2.99 -5.37 -15.39
N LEU A 187 3.17 -5.56 -14.09
CA LEU A 187 3.93 -6.70 -13.56
C LEU A 187 3.08 -7.97 -13.44
N TYR A 188 1.77 -7.83 -13.19
CA TYR A 188 0.84 -8.95 -12.95
C TYR A 188 -0.30 -9.04 -13.95
N GLY A 189 -0.18 -8.38 -15.11
CA GLY A 189 -1.06 -8.58 -16.25
C GLY A 189 -2.31 -7.72 -16.30
N GLY A 190 -2.39 -6.69 -15.48
CA GLY A 190 -3.49 -5.72 -15.52
C GLY A 190 -3.34 -4.76 -16.70
N SER A 191 -4.23 -4.84 -17.68
CA SER A 191 -4.27 -3.88 -18.79
C SER A 191 -4.80 -2.52 -18.32
N PRO A 192 -4.30 -1.39 -18.85
CA PRO A 192 -4.91 -0.10 -18.62
C PRO A 192 -6.29 -0.03 -19.30
N VAL A 193 -7.22 0.72 -18.70
CA VAL A 193 -8.54 1.01 -19.27
C VAL A 193 -8.75 2.52 -19.31
N GLY A 194 -9.14 3.04 -20.47
CA GLY A 194 -9.34 4.47 -20.68
C GLY A 194 -8.05 5.28 -20.45
N ALA A 195 -8.17 6.37 -19.72
CA ALA A 195 -7.04 7.28 -19.40
C ALA A 195 -6.19 6.84 -18.20
N MET A 196 -6.32 5.59 -17.74
CA MET A 196 -5.58 5.10 -16.58
C MET A 196 -4.12 4.80 -16.95
N HIS A 197 -3.20 5.61 -16.44
CA HIS A 197 -1.77 5.50 -16.74
C HIS A 197 -0.93 5.01 -15.56
N ARG A 198 -1.57 4.56 -14.47
CA ARG A 198 -0.90 4.05 -13.27
C ARG A 198 -1.64 2.86 -12.69
N GLN A 199 -0.94 2.02 -11.94
CA GLN A 199 -1.53 0.95 -11.15
C GLN A 199 -2.68 1.48 -10.29
N ALA A 200 -3.85 0.87 -10.43
CA ALA A 200 -5.08 1.27 -9.73
C ALA A 200 -5.11 0.73 -8.30
N LEU A 201 -4.21 1.19 -7.44
CA LEU A 201 -4.13 0.83 -6.02
C LEU A 201 -3.80 2.04 -5.16
N HIS A 202 -4.61 2.25 -4.11
CA HIS A 202 -4.45 3.37 -3.19
C HIS A 202 -4.75 2.95 -1.74
N ALA A 203 -3.81 3.20 -0.83
CA ALA A 203 -3.95 3.00 0.60
C ALA A 203 -4.71 4.18 1.21
N PHE A 204 -6.04 4.04 1.39
CA PHE A 204 -6.87 5.17 1.79
C PHE A 204 -7.16 5.25 3.30
N ARG A 205 -6.87 4.18 4.05
CA ARG A 205 -7.11 4.12 5.49
C ARG A 205 -6.01 3.38 6.23
N LEU A 206 -5.55 4.01 7.31
CA LEU A 206 -4.76 3.40 8.38
C LEU A 206 -5.45 3.71 9.71
N ALA A 207 -5.65 2.70 10.57
CA ALA A 207 -6.17 2.90 11.92
C ALA A 207 -5.42 2.01 12.90
N PHE A 208 -5.00 2.59 14.01
CA PHE A 208 -4.30 1.91 15.10
C PHE A 208 -4.50 2.69 16.41
N ALA A 209 -4.35 1.99 17.53
CA ALA A 209 -4.34 2.60 18.85
C ALA A 209 -2.91 2.94 19.24
N HIS A 210 -2.72 4.16 19.76
CA HIS A 210 -1.41 4.65 20.17
C HIS A 210 -1.50 5.54 21.42
#